data_57147e5c1200b4d21a632a6d76ebdb9f
#
_entry.id   57147e5c1200b4d21a632a6d76ebdb9f
#
_cell.length_a   1.000
_cell.length_b   1.000
_cell.length_c   1.000
_cell.angle_alpha   90.00
_cell.angle_beta   90.00
_cell.angle_gamma   90.00
#
_symmetry.space_group_name_H-M   'P 1'
#
loop_
_entity.id
_entity.type
_entity.pdbx_description
1 polymer ?
#
loop_
_entity_poly.entity_id
_entity_poly.type
_entity_poly.pdbx_seq_one_letter_code
_entity_poly.pdbx_strand_id
1 'polypeptide(L)'
;SGPVRIQKNLEVKPEIFPDYVDVTIPPNIAPLNFKLKDACVEARAILECGPEKLEIKTGKDACFVIPASGWKRLLRAASGNHLNVTVQAFVNDEWIAYAPFIIKVAKEPVDGWLAYRLIEPGYELWNRMGIYQRNLENYTENAIIENKMSGNNCMNCHSFCMQNPEKMLFHMRETYSCTLLIDGDKVEKLNTKTDQTLSPLVYPSWHPSGKYVAFSVNKTKQAFHMNDRNRVEVFDSASDVVVYDTQKHEIVTSPLLSSEGAFETFPTFSPDGNTLYFCSAKARTMPKEYDQVRYDLC
;
A
#
# COMPACT_ATOMS: atom_id res chain seq x y z
N SER A 1 29.37 25.01 -14.88
CA SER A 1 29.91 25.54 -13.61
C SER A 1 30.97 24.58 -13.08
N GLY A 2 32.15 25.11 -12.70
CA GLY A 2 33.28 24.33 -12.22
C GLY A 2 33.05 23.66 -10.86
N PRO A 3 34.04 22.92 -10.34
CA PRO A 3 33.96 22.28 -9.04
C PRO A 3 33.73 23.35 -7.94
N VAL A 4 32.81 23.03 -7.03
CA VAL A 4 32.53 23.89 -5.87
C VAL A 4 33.58 23.70 -4.81
N ARG A 5 34.08 24.78 -4.24
CA ARG A 5 34.98 24.71 -3.10
C ARG A 5 34.14 24.59 -1.82
N ILE A 6 34.26 23.48 -1.12
CA ILE A 6 33.62 23.26 0.17
C ILE A 6 34.39 23.98 1.25
N GLN A 7 33.72 24.85 2.00
CA GLN A 7 34.32 25.59 3.12
C GLN A 7 34.18 24.82 4.44
N LYS A 8 33.09 24.04 4.59
CA LYS A 8 32.79 23.33 5.83
C LYS A 8 32.23 21.93 5.56
N ASN A 9 32.81 20.92 6.22
CA ASN A 9 32.25 19.57 6.27
C ASN A 9 31.50 19.38 7.58
N LEU A 10 30.26 18.87 7.49
CA LEU A 10 29.45 18.53 8.65
C LEU A 10 29.60 17.04 8.95
N GLU A 11 29.54 16.68 10.22
CA GLU A 11 29.53 15.28 10.67
C GLU A 11 28.16 14.66 10.70
N VAL A 12 27.10 15.45 10.42
CA VAL A 12 25.69 15.03 10.38
C VAL A 12 25.23 14.78 8.96
N LYS A 13 24.41 13.74 8.78
CA LYS A 13 23.75 13.45 7.51
C LYS A 13 22.67 14.49 7.20
N PRO A 14 22.33 14.73 5.92
CA PRO A 14 21.29 15.69 5.56
C PRO A 14 19.91 15.20 6.02
N GLU A 15 19.07 16.10 6.51
CA GLU A 15 17.65 15.83 6.68
C GLU A 15 16.94 16.00 5.34
N ILE A 16 16.42 14.92 4.80
CA ILE A 16 15.72 14.90 3.49
C ILE A 16 14.28 14.40 3.63
N PHE A 17 13.45 14.73 2.64
CA PHE A 17 12.08 14.25 2.54
C PHE A 17 11.76 13.84 1.09
N PRO A 18 11.24 12.62 0.82
CA PRO A 18 11.16 11.50 1.78
C PRO A 18 12.52 11.11 2.35
N ASP A 19 12.54 10.44 3.51
CA ASP A 19 13.78 9.99 4.13
C ASP A 19 14.29 8.72 3.45
N TYR A 20 15.29 8.89 2.61
CA TYR A 20 15.98 7.81 1.88
C TYR A 20 17.39 7.53 2.43
N VAL A 21 17.71 8.04 3.62
CA VAL A 21 19.01 7.82 4.23
C VAL A 21 19.16 6.35 4.64
N ASP A 22 20.21 5.69 4.15
CA ASP A 22 20.60 4.31 4.46
C ASP A 22 19.51 3.23 4.18
N VAL A 23 18.61 3.49 3.24
CA VAL A 23 17.56 2.54 2.84
C VAL A 23 18.08 1.47 1.86
N THR A 24 17.33 0.39 1.72
CA THR A 24 17.50 -0.62 0.67
C THR A 24 16.39 -0.49 -0.35
N ILE A 25 16.73 -0.48 -1.63
CA ILE A 25 15.80 -0.33 -2.75
C ILE A 25 15.97 -1.46 -3.77
N PRO A 26 14.93 -1.79 -4.56
CA PRO A 26 15.06 -2.70 -5.70
C PRO A 26 15.79 -2.04 -6.88
N PRO A 27 16.40 -2.83 -7.79
CA PRO A 27 17.18 -2.30 -8.92
C PRO A 27 16.33 -1.68 -10.03
N ASN A 28 15.01 -1.82 -9.98
CA ASN A 28 14.09 -1.30 -11.00
C ASN A 28 13.11 -0.24 -10.48
N ILE A 29 13.40 0.39 -9.35
CA ILE A 29 12.53 1.44 -8.81
C ILE A 29 12.69 2.77 -9.57
N ALA A 30 11.62 3.56 -9.62
CA ALA A 30 11.61 4.92 -10.16
C ALA A 30 12.61 5.84 -9.41
N PRO A 31 13.04 6.98 -10.00
CA PRO A 31 13.97 7.89 -9.37
C PRO A 31 13.52 8.33 -7.97
N LEU A 32 14.39 8.24 -6.98
CA LEU A 32 14.10 8.69 -5.62
C LEU A 32 14.27 10.21 -5.49
N ASN A 33 13.34 10.95 -6.07
CA ASN A 33 13.33 12.41 -5.94
C ASN A 33 13.16 12.79 -4.46
N PHE A 34 13.93 13.76 -4.00
CA PHE A 34 13.86 14.19 -2.60
C PHE A 34 14.09 15.69 -2.45
N LYS A 35 13.72 16.21 -1.30
CA LYS A 35 13.93 17.60 -0.90
C LYS A 35 14.85 17.65 0.32
N LEU A 36 15.85 18.54 0.32
CA LEU A 36 16.58 18.91 1.53
C LEU A 36 15.67 19.75 2.41
N LYS A 37 15.57 19.42 3.71
CA LYS A 37 14.72 20.19 4.64
C LYS A 37 15.37 21.52 5.06
N ASP A 38 16.69 21.56 5.11
CA ASP A 38 17.41 22.76 5.46
C ASP A 38 17.24 23.86 4.40
N ALA A 39 17.06 25.09 4.85
CA ALA A 39 16.98 26.24 3.97
C ALA A 39 18.35 26.52 3.32
N CYS A 40 18.37 26.66 2.01
CA CYS A 40 19.58 26.97 1.24
C CYS A 40 19.28 27.90 0.06
N VAL A 41 20.29 28.48 -0.52
CA VAL A 41 20.17 29.28 -1.75
C VAL A 41 20.31 28.38 -2.97
N GLU A 42 21.23 27.43 -2.91
CA GLU A 42 21.53 26.42 -3.93
C GLU A 42 21.96 25.14 -3.22
N ALA A 43 21.66 23.99 -3.81
CA ALA A 43 22.16 22.72 -3.32
C ALA A 43 22.54 21.77 -4.46
N ARG A 44 23.36 20.78 -4.14
CA ARG A 44 23.82 19.73 -5.06
C ARG A 44 23.72 18.39 -4.39
N ALA A 45 23.25 17.39 -5.13
CA ALA A 45 23.33 15.99 -4.75
C ALA A 45 24.20 15.24 -5.76
N ILE A 46 25.15 14.47 -5.24
CA ILE A 46 26.06 13.65 -6.03
C ILE A 46 25.78 12.19 -5.67
N LEU A 47 25.35 11.41 -6.64
CA LEU A 47 25.09 9.98 -6.50
C LEU A 47 26.10 9.23 -7.34
N GLU A 48 26.80 8.25 -6.76
CA GLU A 48 27.87 7.55 -7.47
C GLU A 48 28.00 6.07 -7.06
N CYS A 49 28.39 5.24 -8.03
CA CYS A 49 28.78 3.84 -7.83
C CYS A 49 29.86 3.48 -8.86
N GLY A 50 31.07 3.19 -8.39
CA GLY A 50 32.22 2.95 -9.26
C GLY A 50 32.45 4.11 -10.23
N PRO A 51 32.49 3.87 -11.56
CA PRO A 51 32.71 4.93 -12.54
C PRO A 51 31.44 5.75 -12.84
N GLU A 52 30.26 5.25 -12.46
CA GLU A 52 29.00 5.94 -12.72
C GLU A 52 28.75 7.03 -11.68
N LYS A 53 28.48 8.22 -12.19
CA LYS A 53 28.24 9.41 -11.37
C LYS A 53 27.11 10.24 -11.95
N LEU A 54 26.26 10.78 -11.08
CA LEU A 54 25.20 11.70 -11.42
C LEU A 54 25.21 12.88 -10.42
N GLU A 55 25.33 14.08 -10.94
CA GLU A 55 25.22 15.33 -10.18
C GLU A 55 23.93 16.03 -10.52
N ILE A 56 23.14 16.36 -9.49
CA ILE A 56 21.88 17.09 -9.61
C ILE A 56 22.02 18.40 -8.82
N LYS A 57 21.59 19.50 -9.44
CA LYS A 57 21.59 20.82 -8.83
C LYS A 57 20.18 21.31 -8.64
N THR A 58 19.93 22.05 -7.58
CA THR A 58 18.67 22.67 -7.28
C THR A 58 18.88 24.08 -6.71
N GLY A 59 17.85 24.92 -6.82
CA GLY A 59 17.84 26.26 -6.26
C GLY A 59 17.23 26.29 -4.84
N LYS A 60 16.60 27.42 -4.50
CA LYS A 60 16.00 27.67 -3.18
C LYS A 60 14.88 26.71 -2.78
N ASP A 61 14.26 26.03 -3.74
CA ASP A 61 13.25 24.97 -3.47
C ASP A 61 13.86 23.72 -2.86
N ALA A 62 15.19 23.56 -3.00
CA ALA A 62 15.97 22.43 -2.50
C ALA A 62 15.44 21.04 -2.95
N CYS A 63 14.70 21.00 -4.08
CA CYS A 63 14.11 19.78 -4.65
C CYS A 63 15.04 19.15 -5.68
N PHE A 64 15.48 17.93 -5.43
CA PHE A 64 16.32 17.15 -6.34
C PHE A 64 15.44 16.26 -7.20
N VAL A 65 15.34 16.58 -8.49
CA VAL A 65 14.65 15.76 -9.50
C VAL A 65 15.69 14.97 -10.26
N ILE A 66 15.71 13.67 -10.05
CA ILE A 66 16.72 12.77 -10.60
C ILE A 66 16.35 12.38 -12.03
N PRO A 67 17.19 12.64 -13.05
CA PRO A 67 16.91 12.24 -14.43
C PRO A 67 16.82 10.72 -14.58
N ALA A 68 15.70 10.23 -15.13
CA ALA A 68 15.40 8.79 -15.21
C ALA A 68 16.49 7.96 -15.93
N SER A 69 17.09 8.51 -16.99
CA SER A 69 18.16 7.80 -17.74
C SER A 69 19.45 7.65 -16.89
N GLY A 70 19.84 8.71 -16.18
CA GLY A 70 20.97 8.68 -15.26
C GLY A 70 20.73 7.73 -14.09
N TRP A 71 19.53 7.77 -13.52
CA TRP A 71 19.11 6.87 -12.46
C TRP A 71 19.19 5.39 -12.86
N LYS A 72 18.65 5.03 -14.03
CA LYS A 72 18.73 3.66 -14.54
C LYS A 72 20.17 3.16 -14.72
N ARG A 73 21.10 4.04 -15.14
CA ARG A 73 22.53 3.66 -15.25
C ARG A 73 23.13 3.40 -13.87
N LEU A 74 22.87 4.29 -12.90
CA LEU A 74 23.34 4.12 -11.52
C LEU A 74 22.80 2.83 -10.89
N LEU A 75 21.51 2.54 -11.03
CA LEU A 75 20.91 1.33 -10.48
C LEU A 75 21.52 0.05 -11.07
N ARG A 76 21.80 0.04 -12.38
CA ARG A 76 22.49 -1.10 -13.02
C ARG A 76 23.89 -1.31 -12.46
N ALA A 77 24.66 -0.22 -12.27
CA ALA A 77 26.00 -0.31 -11.70
C ALA A 77 25.99 -0.73 -10.23
N ALA A 78 24.96 -0.33 -9.49
CA ALA A 78 24.86 -0.56 -8.06
C ALA A 78 24.09 -1.85 -7.69
N SER A 79 23.57 -2.62 -8.65
CA SER A 79 22.82 -3.86 -8.37
C SER A 79 23.64 -4.84 -7.50
N GLY A 80 23.09 -5.21 -6.35
CA GLY A 80 23.76 -6.02 -5.33
C GLY A 80 24.84 -5.28 -4.55
N ASN A 81 24.91 -3.96 -4.67
CA ASN A 81 25.87 -3.07 -4.02
C ASN A 81 25.14 -1.84 -3.46
N HIS A 82 25.77 -0.67 -3.42
CA HIS A 82 25.19 0.57 -2.92
C HIS A 82 25.58 1.78 -3.77
N LEU A 83 24.76 2.80 -3.70
CA LEU A 83 25.06 4.16 -4.14
C LEU A 83 25.62 4.96 -2.96
N ASN A 84 26.72 5.70 -3.19
CA ASN A 84 27.14 6.74 -2.27
C ASN A 84 26.42 8.03 -2.64
N VAL A 85 25.87 8.72 -1.64
CA VAL A 85 25.16 9.97 -1.83
C VAL A 85 25.79 11.05 -0.99
N THR A 86 26.21 12.13 -1.64
CA THR A 86 26.75 13.34 -1.00
C THR A 86 25.83 14.50 -1.30
N VAL A 87 25.39 15.22 -0.27
CA VAL A 87 24.60 16.45 -0.41
C VAL A 87 25.45 17.64 0.03
N GLN A 88 25.43 18.70 -0.78
CA GLN A 88 26.10 19.96 -0.55
C GLN A 88 25.10 21.08 -0.65
N ALA A 89 25.21 22.11 0.19
CA ALA A 89 24.31 23.25 0.17
C ALA A 89 25.07 24.58 0.33
N PHE A 90 24.60 25.62 -0.32
CA PHE A 90 25.09 26.98 -0.16
C PHE A 90 24.19 27.70 0.86
N VAL A 91 24.77 27.96 2.03
CA VAL A 91 24.10 28.53 3.19
C VAL A 91 25.00 29.59 3.81
N ASN A 92 24.44 30.80 4.09
CA ASN A 92 25.18 31.90 4.70
C ASN A 92 26.49 32.24 3.96
N ASP A 93 26.43 32.30 2.63
CA ASP A 93 27.55 32.61 1.73
C ASP A 93 28.72 31.60 1.74
N GLU A 94 28.47 30.39 2.25
CA GLU A 94 29.45 29.29 2.31
C GLU A 94 28.86 28.00 1.72
N TRP A 95 29.69 27.20 1.03
CA TRP A 95 29.36 25.85 0.65
C TRP A 95 29.68 24.89 1.80
N ILE A 96 28.67 24.20 2.26
CA ILE A 96 28.80 23.12 3.26
C ILE A 96 28.54 21.77 2.59
N ALA A 97 29.19 20.71 3.09
CA ALA A 97 28.94 19.35 2.71
C ALA A 97 28.45 18.56 3.94
N TYR A 98 27.34 17.88 3.80
CA TYR A 98 26.83 16.95 4.81
C TYR A 98 27.65 15.66 4.81
N ALA A 99 27.61 14.91 5.92
CA ALA A 99 28.17 13.58 5.97
C ALA A 99 27.46 12.70 4.92
N PRO A 100 28.22 11.91 4.12
CA PRO A 100 27.63 11.07 3.09
C PRO A 100 26.77 9.95 3.70
N PHE A 101 25.83 9.45 2.91
CA PHE A 101 25.02 8.27 3.25
C PHE A 101 24.98 7.29 2.08
N ILE A 102 24.48 6.10 2.31
CA ILE A 102 24.37 5.06 1.29
C ILE A 102 22.92 4.70 1.00
N ILE A 103 22.66 4.28 -0.24
CA ILE A 103 21.42 3.61 -0.64
C ILE A 103 21.81 2.24 -1.17
N LYS A 104 21.43 1.18 -0.46
CA LYS A 104 21.69 -0.19 -0.89
C LYS A 104 20.75 -0.56 -2.03
N VAL A 105 21.26 -1.23 -3.07
CA VAL A 105 20.47 -1.70 -4.21
C VAL A 105 20.44 -3.23 -4.17
N ALA A 106 19.26 -3.81 -4.01
CA ALA A 106 19.09 -5.25 -4.04
C ALA A 106 19.43 -5.83 -5.43
N LYS A 107 19.61 -7.14 -5.51
CA LYS A 107 19.79 -7.84 -6.79
C LYS A 107 18.45 -8.14 -7.44
N GLU A 108 17.47 -8.48 -6.63
CA GLU A 108 16.14 -8.92 -7.04
C GLU A 108 15.28 -7.72 -7.37
N PRO A 109 14.66 -7.68 -8.57
CA PRO A 109 13.68 -6.68 -8.91
C PRO A 109 12.36 -6.92 -8.17
N VAL A 110 11.55 -5.87 -8.05
CA VAL A 110 10.13 -5.98 -7.66
C VAL A 110 9.25 -5.99 -8.89
N ASP A 111 8.00 -6.42 -8.74
CA ASP A 111 6.98 -6.28 -9.77
C ASP A 111 6.84 -4.82 -10.20
N GLY A 112 6.67 -4.60 -11.50
CA GLY A 112 6.65 -3.25 -12.07
C GLY A 112 5.39 -2.44 -11.70
N TRP A 113 4.37 -3.06 -11.12
CA TRP A 113 3.09 -2.43 -10.83
C TRP A 113 2.61 -2.70 -9.40
N LEU A 114 2.03 -1.68 -8.79
CA LEU A 114 1.36 -1.75 -7.51
C LEU A 114 -0.09 -1.28 -7.67
N ALA A 115 -1.05 -2.12 -7.26
CA ALA A 115 -2.45 -1.71 -7.17
C ALA A 115 -2.78 -1.29 -5.73
N TYR A 116 -3.58 -0.24 -5.60
CA TYR A 116 -3.98 0.30 -4.31
C TYR A 116 -5.32 1.04 -4.40
N ARG A 117 -5.99 1.16 -3.27
CA ARG A 117 -7.14 2.03 -3.15
C ARG A 117 -6.67 3.43 -2.78
N LEU A 118 -7.04 4.42 -3.59
CA LEU A 118 -6.86 5.83 -3.28
C LEU A 118 -8.17 6.41 -2.79
N ILE A 119 -8.14 7.02 -1.63
CA ILE A 119 -9.27 7.71 -1.00
C ILE A 119 -8.77 9.02 -0.39
N GLU A 120 -9.51 10.09 -0.59
CA GLU A 120 -9.21 11.37 0.02
C GLU A 120 -9.25 11.28 1.56
N PRO A 121 -8.38 12.00 2.28
CA PRO A 121 -8.41 12.02 3.72
C PRO A 121 -9.73 12.55 4.27
N GLY A 122 -10.23 11.88 5.30
CA GLY A 122 -11.48 12.25 5.96
C GLY A 122 -12.71 11.57 5.35
N TYR A 123 -13.67 11.27 6.22
CA TYR A 123 -14.88 10.54 5.85
C TYR A 123 -15.85 11.36 4.96
N GLU A 124 -15.70 12.67 4.91
CA GLU A 124 -16.54 13.56 4.10
C GLU A 124 -16.29 13.41 2.60
N LEU A 125 -15.11 12.94 2.21
CA LEU A 125 -14.70 12.78 0.82
C LEU A 125 -14.66 11.31 0.37
N TRP A 126 -15.34 10.42 1.07
CA TRP A 126 -15.45 9.01 0.72
C TRP A 126 -16.00 8.78 -0.70
N ASN A 127 -16.74 9.75 -1.25
CA ASN A 127 -17.26 9.73 -2.62
C ASN A 127 -16.19 10.02 -3.70
N ARG A 128 -14.95 10.30 -3.30
CA ARG A 128 -13.81 10.46 -4.20
C ARG A 128 -12.79 9.36 -3.95
N MET A 129 -13.03 8.22 -4.52
CA MET A 129 -12.14 7.07 -4.39
C MET A 129 -12.06 6.24 -5.65
N GLY A 130 -11.04 5.42 -5.74
CA GLY A 130 -10.87 4.45 -6.80
C GLY A 130 -9.82 3.40 -6.46
N ILE A 131 -9.74 2.40 -7.29
CA ILE A 131 -8.64 1.43 -7.32
C ILE A 131 -7.74 1.84 -8.47
N TYR A 132 -6.48 2.07 -8.17
CA TYR A 132 -5.47 2.56 -9.09
C TYR A 132 -4.32 1.56 -9.18
N GLN A 133 -3.61 1.64 -10.28
CA GLN A 133 -2.31 0.97 -10.45
C GLN A 133 -1.23 2.00 -10.73
N ARG A 134 -0.08 1.83 -10.09
CA ARG A 134 1.09 2.66 -10.28
C ARG A 134 2.24 1.84 -10.80
N ASN A 135 2.88 2.33 -11.86
CA ASN A 135 4.14 1.77 -12.32
C ASN A 135 5.26 2.19 -11.35
N LEU A 136 5.95 1.22 -10.78
CA LEU A 136 7.01 1.45 -9.80
C LEU A 136 8.33 1.90 -10.43
N GLU A 137 8.48 1.80 -11.76
CA GLU A 137 9.69 2.16 -12.47
C GLU A 137 9.71 3.59 -13.04
N ASN A 138 8.51 4.26 -13.11
CA ASN A 138 8.39 5.57 -13.78
C ASN A 138 7.31 6.50 -13.24
N TYR A 139 6.64 6.18 -12.13
CA TYR A 139 5.54 6.93 -11.50
C TYR A 139 4.23 7.02 -12.30
N THR A 140 4.09 6.40 -13.47
CA THR A 140 2.82 6.39 -14.20
C THR A 140 1.72 5.78 -13.32
N GLU A 141 0.61 6.48 -13.19
CA GLU A 141 -0.55 6.05 -12.42
C GLU A 141 -1.78 6.03 -13.32
N ASN A 142 -2.53 4.94 -13.28
CA ASN A 142 -3.77 4.77 -14.03
C ASN A 142 -4.87 4.26 -13.11
N ALA A 143 -6.09 4.73 -13.32
CA ALA A 143 -7.26 4.18 -12.65
C ALA A 143 -7.59 2.80 -13.23
N ILE A 144 -7.80 1.81 -12.35
CA ILE A 144 -8.44 0.54 -12.70
C ILE A 144 -9.94 0.78 -12.74
N ILE A 145 -10.47 1.39 -11.67
CA ILE A 145 -11.87 1.83 -11.60
C ILE A 145 -12.00 3.00 -10.62
N GLU A 146 -12.82 3.97 -10.96
CA GLU A 146 -13.19 5.09 -10.08
C GLU A 146 -14.66 5.01 -9.70
N ASN A 147 -14.99 5.39 -8.47
CA ASN A 147 -16.35 5.31 -7.95
C ASN A 147 -17.37 6.18 -8.71
N LYS A 148 -16.94 7.26 -9.35
CA LYS A 148 -17.79 8.08 -10.23
C LYS A 148 -18.38 7.29 -11.41
N MET A 149 -17.74 6.18 -11.83
CA MET A 149 -18.23 5.31 -12.89
C MET A 149 -19.41 4.45 -12.43
N SER A 150 -19.63 4.32 -11.13
CA SER A 150 -20.68 3.53 -10.52
C SER A 150 -21.65 4.36 -9.67
N GLY A 151 -21.89 5.64 -10.04
CA GLY A 151 -22.79 6.52 -9.29
C GLY A 151 -22.29 6.85 -7.88
N ASN A 152 -20.99 7.00 -7.72
CA ASN A 152 -20.29 7.29 -6.48
C ASN A 152 -20.39 6.20 -5.40
N ASN A 153 -20.58 4.94 -5.79
CA ASN A 153 -20.57 3.84 -4.83
C ASN A 153 -19.20 3.67 -4.19
N CYS A 154 -19.17 3.39 -2.91
CA CYS A 154 -17.95 3.02 -2.22
C CYS A 154 -17.44 1.68 -2.77
N MET A 155 -16.15 1.61 -3.10
CA MET A 155 -15.46 0.39 -3.53
C MET A 155 -14.26 0.09 -2.65
N ASN A 156 -14.09 -1.18 -2.33
CA ASN A 156 -13.10 -1.61 -1.35
C ASN A 156 -12.67 -3.07 -1.56
N CYS A 157 -11.77 -3.52 -0.69
CA CYS A 157 -11.39 -4.92 -0.58
C CYS A 157 -10.95 -5.55 -1.90
N HIS A 158 -10.18 -4.80 -2.74
CA HIS A 158 -9.58 -5.38 -3.93
C HIS A 158 -8.51 -6.41 -3.54
N SER A 159 -8.44 -7.50 -4.28
CA SER A 159 -7.47 -8.56 -4.06
C SER A 159 -7.18 -9.29 -5.36
N PHE A 160 -5.91 -9.49 -5.65
CA PHE A 160 -5.45 -10.25 -6.82
C PHE A 160 -5.14 -11.70 -6.44
N CYS A 161 -5.57 -12.64 -7.30
CA CYS A 161 -5.25 -14.04 -7.13
C CYS A 161 -3.77 -14.29 -7.39
N MET A 162 -3.00 -14.60 -6.36
CA MET A 162 -1.56 -14.89 -6.46
C MET A 162 -0.79 -13.84 -7.26
N GLN A 163 -1.10 -12.57 -7.07
CA GLN A 163 -0.52 -11.42 -7.78
C GLN A 163 -0.74 -11.43 -9.32
N ASN A 164 -1.66 -12.27 -9.82
CA ASN A 164 -2.01 -12.29 -11.23
C ASN A 164 -2.87 -11.06 -11.58
N PRO A 165 -2.40 -10.14 -12.45
CA PRO A 165 -3.14 -8.92 -12.80
C PRO A 165 -4.44 -9.19 -13.55
N GLU A 166 -4.59 -10.36 -14.18
CA GLU A 166 -5.79 -10.72 -14.93
C GLU A 166 -6.88 -11.35 -14.07
N LYS A 167 -6.56 -11.69 -12.79
CA LYS A 167 -7.53 -12.31 -11.89
C LYS A 167 -7.63 -11.58 -10.57
N MET A 168 -8.71 -10.83 -10.41
CA MET A 168 -8.94 -10.03 -9.21
C MET A 168 -10.40 -10.00 -8.81
N LEU A 169 -10.65 -9.56 -7.60
CA LEU A 169 -11.99 -9.18 -7.15
C LEU A 169 -11.93 -7.88 -6.33
N PHE A 170 -13.05 -7.21 -6.26
CA PHE A 170 -13.28 -6.11 -5.35
C PHE A 170 -14.77 -5.99 -4.98
N HIS A 171 -15.07 -5.34 -3.88
CA HIS A 171 -16.40 -5.18 -3.36
C HIS A 171 -16.91 -3.75 -3.54
N MET A 172 -18.14 -3.60 -4.04
CA MET A 172 -18.87 -2.33 -4.06
C MET A 172 -19.97 -2.34 -2.98
N ARG A 173 -20.19 -1.19 -2.39
CA ARG A 173 -21.23 -0.96 -1.37
C ARG A 173 -22.33 -0.05 -1.93
N GLU A 174 -23.32 0.25 -1.12
CA GLU A 174 -24.44 1.14 -1.42
C GLU A 174 -25.37 0.59 -2.54
N THR A 175 -25.83 1.45 -3.43
CA THR A 175 -26.86 1.16 -4.45
C THR A 175 -26.50 -0.03 -5.34
N TYR A 176 -25.22 -0.19 -5.70
CA TYR A 176 -24.76 -1.28 -6.55
C TYR A 176 -23.94 -2.32 -5.77
N SER A 177 -24.35 -2.54 -4.51
CA SER A 177 -23.65 -3.49 -3.63
C SER A 177 -23.49 -4.86 -4.30
N CYS A 178 -22.24 -5.27 -4.51
CA CYS A 178 -21.87 -6.57 -5.05
C CYS A 178 -20.38 -6.81 -4.90
N THR A 179 -19.94 -8.04 -5.09
CA THR A 179 -18.53 -8.36 -5.36
C THR A 179 -18.37 -8.55 -6.86
N LEU A 180 -17.44 -7.83 -7.47
CA LEU A 180 -17.04 -8.08 -8.87
C LEU A 180 -15.86 -9.02 -8.88
N LEU A 181 -15.97 -10.10 -9.66
CA LEU A 181 -14.93 -11.05 -9.96
C LEU A 181 -14.51 -10.88 -11.42
N ILE A 182 -13.23 -10.63 -11.64
CA ILE A 182 -12.61 -10.44 -12.95
C ILE A 182 -11.64 -11.59 -13.17
N ASP A 183 -11.75 -12.27 -14.32
CA ASP A 183 -10.87 -13.37 -14.73
C ASP A 183 -10.62 -13.22 -16.25
N GLY A 184 -9.51 -12.58 -16.62
CA GLY A 184 -9.26 -12.13 -17.98
C GLY A 184 -10.32 -11.15 -18.46
N ASP A 185 -10.96 -11.44 -19.59
CA ASP A 185 -12.04 -10.62 -20.18
C ASP A 185 -13.40 -10.87 -19.52
N LYS A 186 -13.52 -11.85 -18.64
CA LYS A 186 -14.77 -12.21 -17.98
C LYS A 186 -14.95 -11.37 -16.71
N VAL A 187 -16.09 -10.67 -16.62
CA VAL A 187 -16.50 -9.93 -15.44
C VAL A 187 -17.80 -10.50 -14.91
N GLU A 188 -17.78 -10.97 -13.67
CA GLU A 188 -18.95 -11.53 -12.99
C GLU A 188 -19.37 -10.65 -11.81
N LYS A 189 -20.64 -10.34 -11.75
CA LYS A 189 -21.26 -9.67 -10.61
C LYS A 189 -21.83 -10.72 -9.66
N LEU A 190 -21.22 -10.86 -8.50
CA LEU A 190 -21.63 -11.81 -7.48
C LEU A 190 -22.55 -11.14 -6.46
N ASN A 191 -23.74 -11.71 -6.26
CA ASN A 191 -24.56 -11.37 -5.10
C ASN A 191 -24.16 -12.27 -3.94
N THR A 192 -23.40 -11.75 -3.03
CA THR A 192 -22.82 -12.49 -1.90
C THR A 192 -23.60 -12.32 -0.59
N LYS A 193 -24.74 -11.62 -0.63
CA LYS A 193 -25.67 -11.56 0.49
C LYS A 193 -26.71 -12.66 0.34
N THR A 194 -26.62 -13.66 1.17
CA THR A 194 -27.50 -14.85 1.19
C THR A 194 -28.06 -15.08 2.59
N ASP A 195 -28.93 -16.07 2.75
CA ASP A 195 -29.46 -16.49 4.05
C ASP A 195 -28.37 -17.10 4.96
N GLN A 196 -27.23 -17.49 4.38
CA GLN A 196 -26.09 -18.07 5.08
C GLN A 196 -25.02 -17.03 5.46
N THR A 197 -25.21 -15.75 5.10
CA THR A 197 -24.22 -14.70 5.36
C THR A 197 -24.82 -13.55 6.16
N LEU A 198 -24.07 -13.06 7.16
CA LEU A 198 -24.47 -11.91 7.98
C LEU A 198 -24.56 -10.61 7.17
N SER A 199 -23.71 -10.49 6.15
CA SER A 199 -23.55 -9.31 5.30
C SER A 199 -22.94 -9.70 3.95
N PRO A 200 -22.81 -8.78 2.98
CA PRO A 200 -21.97 -9.00 1.82
C PRO A 200 -20.52 -9.33 2.23
N LEU A 201 -19.82 -10.10 1.39
CA LEU A 201 -18.46 -10.59 1.66
C LEU A 201 -17.43 -9.46 1.57
N VAL A 202 -16.52 -9.41 2.55
CA VAL A 202 -15.44 -8.43 2.62
C VAL A 202 -14.12 -9.11 3.02
N TYR A 203 -13.00 -8.40 2.98
CA TYR A 203 -11.66 -8.89 3.34
C TYR A 203 -11.28 -10.22 2.67
N PRO A 204 -11.22 -10.26 1.32
CA PRO A 204 -10.94 -11.47 0.57
C PRO A 204 -9.52 -11.97 0.73
N SER A 205 -9.37 -13.29 0.80
CA SER A 205 -8.10 -14.01 0.69
C SER A 205 -8.23 -15.14 -0.31
N TRP A 206 -7.44 -15.10 -1.38
CA TRP A 206 -7.41 -16.13 -2.40
C TRP A 206 -6.71 -17.39 -1.91
N HIS A 207 -7.31 -18.53 -2.18
CA HIS A 207 -6.60 -19.80 -2.16
C HIS A 207 -5.62 -19.85 -3.33
N PRO A 208 -4.39 -20.41 -3.16
CA PRO A 208 -3.38 -20.45 -4.22
C PRO A 208 -3.82 -21.09 -5.54
N SER A 209 -4.79 -22.02 -5.51
CA SER A 209 -5.36 -22.60 -6.73
C SER A 209 -6.21 -21.63 -7.56
N GLY A 210 -6.60 -20.48 -7.00
CA GLY A 210 -7.54 -19.56 -7.61
C GLY A 210 -8.99 -20.05 -7.69
N LYS A 211 -9.28 -21.22 -7.08
CA LYS A 211 -10.63 -21.81 -7.05
C LYS A 211 -11.47 -21.30 -5.89
N TYR A 212 -10.85 -21.05 -4.74
CA TYR A 212 -11.55 -20.62 -3.54
C TYR A 212 -11.09 -19.24 -3.11
N VAL A 213 -12.01 -18.51 -2.49
CA VAL A 213 -11.73 -17.24 -1.82
C VAL A 213 -12.37 -17.27 -0.45
N ALA A 214 -11.57 -17.10 0.59
CA ALA A 214 -12.09 -16.89 1.94
C ALA A 214 -12.44 -15.43 2.15
N PHE A 215 -13.52 -15.16 2.88
CA PHE A 215 -14.02 -13.82 3.18
C PHE A 215 -14.45 -13.70 4.63
N SER A 216 -14.43 -12.49 5.13
CA SER A 216 -15.21 -12.14 6.31
C SER A 216 -16.60 -11.67 5.93
N VAL A 217 -17.57 -11.88 6.81
CA VAL A 217 -18.91 -11.29 6.77
C VAL A 217 -19.17 -10.58 8.10
N ASN A 218 -19.22 -9.27 8.09
CA ASN A 218 -19.18 -8.44 9.28
C ASN A 218 -20.43 -7.56 9.40
N LYS A 219 -21.06 -7.53 10.58
CA LYS A 219 -22.05 -6.51 10.95
C LYS A 219 -21.35 -5.37 11.63
N THR A 220 -20.87 -4.40 10.85
CA THR A 220 -20.15 -3.25 11.36
C THR A 220 -21.08 -2.15 11.85
N LYS A 221 -20.63 -1.42 12.87
CA LYS A 221 -21.21 -0.16 13.33
C LYS A 221 -20.12 0.91 13.37
N GLN A 222 -20.52 2.15 13.16
CA GLN A 222 -19.64 3.31 13.20
C GLN A 222 -20.07 4.25 14.31
N ALA A 223 -19.11 4.75 15.08
CA ALA A 223 -19.30 5.83 16.02
C ALA A 223 -18.45 7.03 15.60
N PHE A 224 -19.07 8.20 15.55
CA PHE A 224 -18.41 9.45 15.15
C PHE A 224 -18.18 10.31 16.39
N HIS A 225 -16.95 10.82 16.50
CA HIS A 225 -16.52 11.66 17.62
C HIS A 225 -16.18 13.06 17.12
N MET A 226 -16.78 14.08 17.71
CA MET A 226 -16.53 15.48 17.32
C MET A 226 -15.21 16.01 17.87
N ASN A 227 -14.83 15.62 19.07
CA ASN A 227 -13.70 16.20 19.81
C ASN A 227 -12.55 15.22 20.06
N ASP A 228 -12.67 13.97 19.64
CA ASP A 228 -11.61 12.97 19.80
C ASP A 228 -10.64 12.97 18.62
N ARG A 229 -9.39 12.57 18.87
CA ARG A 229 -8.37 12.37 17.85
C ARG A 229 -8.82 11.31 16.85
N ASN A 230 -9.47 10.25 17.32
CA ASN A 230 -10.08 9.22 16.51
C ASN A 230 -11.49 9.66 16.12
N ARG A 231 -11.61 10.35 15.00
CA ARG A 231 -12.88 10.92 14.51
C ARG A 231 -13.94 9.87 14.25
N VAL A 232 -13.53 8.66 13.88
CA VAL A 232 -14.41 7.55 13.57
C VAL A 232 -13.86 6.28 14.20
N GLU A 233 -14.72 5.59 14.93
CA GLU A 233 -14.46 4.22 15.37
C GLU A 233 -15.38 3.27 14.62
N VAL A 234 -14.83 2.13 14.18
CA VAL A 234 -15.58 1.06 13.52
C VAL A 234 -15.42 -0.20 14.35
N PHE A 235 -16.53 -0.82 14.70
CA PHE A 235 -16.52 -2.07 15.45
C PHE A 235 -17.55 -3.04 14.89
N ASP A 236 -17.26 -4.32 15.02
CA ASP A 236 -18.15 -5.39 14.61
C ASP A 236 -19.07 -5.80 15.75
N SER A 237 -20.35 -5.98 15.45
CA SER A 237 -21.33 -6.56 16.39
C SER A 237 -21.54 -8.05 16.17
N ALA A 238 -21.09 -8.57 15.02
CA ALA A 238 -21.00 -9.97 14.65
C ALA A 238 -20.05 -10.10 13.48
N SER A 239 -19.29 -11.17 13.39
CA SER A 239 -18.46 -11.50 12.22
C SER A 239 -18.23 -12.99 12.11
N ASP A 240 -18.25 -13.49 10.87
CA ASP A 240 -17.99 -14.88 10.52
C ASP A 240 -16.97 -14.95 9.36
N VAL A 241 -16.38 -16.12 9.16
CA VAL A 241 -15.58 -16.44 7.99
C VAL A 241 -16.35 -17.43 7.10
N VAL A 242 -16.34 -17.16 5.81
CA VAL A 242 -16.92 -18.04 4.80
C VAL A 242 -15.95 -18.28 3.65
N VAL A 243 -16.08 -19.40 2.96
CA VAL A 243 -15.30 -19.72 1.77
C VAL A 243 -16.22 -19.80 0.56
N TYR A 244 -15.85 -19.07 -0.50
CA TYR A 244 -16.59 -19.07 -1.76
C TYR A 244 -15.86 -19.91 -2.81
N ASP A 245 -16.58 -20.87 -3.44
CA ASP A 245 -16.10 -21.62 -4.61
C ASP A 245 -16.42 -20.84 -5.88
N THR A 246 -15.39 -20.33 -6.57
CA THR A 246 -15.55 -19.49 -7.77
C THR A 246 -16.03 -20.25 -8.99
N GLN A 247 -15.94 -21.57 -8.99
CA GLN A 247 -16.37 -22.45 -10.10
C GLN A 247 -17.81 -22.93 -9.93
N LYS A 248 -18.18 -23.24 -8.69
CA LYS A 248 -19.53 -23.75 -8.37
C LYS A 248 -20.49 -22.63 -7.99
N HIS A 249 -19.98 -21.44 -7.67
CA HIS A 249 -20.74 -20.31 -7.13
C HIS A 249 -21.47 -20.66 -5.82
N GLU A 250 -20.78 -21.38 -4.94
CA GLU A 250 -21.30 -21.82 -3.66
C GLU A 250 -20.52 -21.17 -2.51
N ILE A 251 -21.23 -20.88 -1.42
CA ILE A 251 -20.64 -20.46 -0.15
C ILE A 251 -20.56 -21.69 0.76
N VAL A 252 -19.39 -21.92 1.32
CA VAL A 252 -19.12 -22.99 2.28
C VAL A 252 -18.71 -22.36 3.60
N THR A 253 -19.29 -22.82 4.69
CA THR A 253 -18.91 -22.46 6.06
C THR A 253 -19.01 -23.68 6.97
N SER A 254 -18.54 -23.51 8.20
CA SER A 254 -18.61 -24.55 9.24
C SER A 254 -18.74 -23.90 10.62
N PRO A 255 -19.14 -24.66 11.66
CA PRO A 255 -19.19 -24.12 13.03
C PRO A 255 -17.84 -23.62 13.59
N LEU A 256 -16.73 -23.97 12.94
CA LEU A 256 -15.39 -23.46 13.29
C LEU A 256 -15.13 -22.06 12.70
N LEU A 257 -15.85 -21.70 11.65
CA LEU A 257 -15.66 -20.46 10.89
C LEU A 257 -16.82 -19.46 11.10
N SER A 258 -17.93 -19.93 11.68
CA SER A 258 -19.13 -19.14 11.89
C SER A 258 -19.81 -19.62 13.16
N SER A 259 -19.77 -18.85 14.21
CA SER A 259 -20.36 -19.19 15.50
C SER A 259 -20.97 -17.98 16.21
N GLU A 260 -22.09 -18.16 16.91
CA GLU A 260 -22.73 -17.09 17.71
C GLU A 260 -21.87 -16.66 18.91
N GLY A 261 -20.94 -17.51 19.33
CA GLY A 261 -20.12 -17.30 20.53
C GLY A 261 -18.81 -16.56 20.29
N ALA A 262 -18.46 -16.31 19.04
CA ALA A 262 -17.19 -15.68 18.66
C ALA A 262 -17.35 -14.65 17.53
N PHE A 263 -16.30 -13.85 17.37
CA PHE A 263 -16.09 -13.01 16.19
C PHE A 263 -14.98 -13.65 15.38
N GLU A 264 -15.28 -14.18 14.20
CA GLU A 264 -14.31 -14.73 13.26
C GLU A 264 -14.11 -13.74 12.10
N THR A 265 -12.85 -13.40 11.79
CA THR A 265 -12.57 -12.38 10.76
C THR A 265 -11.16 -12.52 10.18
N PHE A 266 -10.89 -11.78 9.11
CA PHE A 266 -9.57 -11.66 8.45
C PHE A 266 -8.95 -13.00 8.07
N PRO A 267 -9.61 -13.80 7.23
CA PRO A 267 -9.07 -15.08 6.79
C PRO A 267 -7.85 -14.89 5.88
N THR A 268 -6.91 -15.83 5.97
CA THR A 268 -5.74 -15.90 5.08
C THR A 268 -5.36 -17.35 4.83
N PHE A 269 -5.27 -17.75 3.56
CA PHE A 269 -4.74 -19.06 3.21
C PHE A 269 -3.22 -19.11 3.35
N SER A 270 -2.69 -20.26 3.77
CA SER A 270 -1.27 -20.55 3.67
C SER A 270 -0.82 -20.58 2.20
N PRO A 271 0.48 -20.32 1.91
CA PRO A 271 1.00 -20.35 0.55
C PRO A 271 0.82 -21.69 -0.18
N ASP A 272 0.75 -22.80 0.56
CA ASP A 272 0.48 -24.15 0.03
C ASP A 272 -1.01 -24.48 -0.11
N GLY A 273 -1.89 -23.59 0.41
CA GLY A 273 -3.35 -23.76 0.37
C GLY A 273 -3.93 -24.77 1.37
N ASN A 274 -3.11 -25.42 2.20
CA ASN A 274 -3.57 -26.49 3.06
C ASN A 274 -4.17 -26.00 4.39
N THR A 275 -3.92 -24.74 4.76
CA THR A 275 -4.37 -24.17 6.02
C THR A 275 -5.04 -22.82 5.77
N LEU A 276 -6.15 -22.59 6.46
CA LEU A 276 -6.82 -21.30 6.52
C LEU A 276 -6.63 -20.72 7.92
N TYR A 277 -5.90 -19.62 8.03
CA TYR A 277 -5.75 -18.85 9.26
C TYR A 277 -6.83 -17.78 9.32
N PHE A 278 -7.28 -17.45 10.51
CA PHE A 278 -8.20 -16.35 10.74
C PHE A 278 -8.06 -15.81 12.18
N CYS A 279 -8.58 -14.63 12.42
CA CYS A 279 -8.63 -14.06 13.75
C CYS A 279 -9.96 -14.43 14.43
N SER A 280 -9.91 -14.93 15.65
CA SER A 280 -11.11 -15.21 16.45
C SER A 280 -11.04 -14.56 17.82
N ALA A 281 -12.18 -14.06 18.29
CA ALA A 281 -12.35 -13.50 19.62
C ALA A 281 -13.69 -13.94 20.19
N LYS A 282 -13.76 -14.09 21.53
CA LYS A 282 -15.06 -14.30 22.20
C LYS A 282 -16.00 -13.14 21.91
N ALA A 283 -17.20 -13.43 21.43
CA ALA A 283 -18.23 -12.43 21.17
C ALA A 283 -18.55 -11.61 22.45
N ARG A 284 -18.74 -10.31 22.25
CA ARG A 284 -19.03 -9.34 23.29
C ARG A 284 -20.19 -8.43 22.88
N THR A 285 -20.83 -7.81 23.88
CA THR A 285 -21.86 -6.80 23.65
C THR A 285 -21.23 -5.50 23.18
N MET A 286 -21.38 -5.17 21.90
CA MET A 286 -20.75 -4.01 21.29
C MET A 286 -21.69 -2.80 21.22
N PRO A 287 -21.22 -1.57 21.48
CA PRO A 287 -19.85 -1.17 21.82
C PRO A 287 -19.48 -1.26 23.30
N LYS A 288 -20.38 -1.65 24.19
CA LYS A 288 -20.21 -1.55 25.65
C LYS A 288 -18.97 -2.28 26.18
N GLU A 289 -18.60 -3.39 25.53
CA GLU A 289 -17.50 -4.25 25.96
C GLU A 289 -16.38 -4.34 24.93
N TYR A 290 -16.23 -3.30 24.05
CA TYR A 290 -15.24 -3.35 22.97
C TYR A 290 -13.80 -3.47 23.49
N ASP A 291 -13.50 -2.89 24.63
CA ASP A 291 -12.19 -2.93 25.29
C ASP A 291 -11.82 -4.32 25.84
N GLN A 292 -12.80 -5.24 25.91
CA GLN A 292 -12.62 -6.63 26.34
C GLN A 292 -12.40 -7.60 25.17
N VAL A 293 -12.56 -7.14 23.93
CA VAL A 293 -12.33 -8.00 22.77
C VAL A 293 -10.83 -8.25 22.62
N ARG A 294 -10.45 -9.52 22.54
CA ARG A 294 -9.08 -9.96 22.32
C ARG A 294 -9.11 -11.03 21.26
N TYR A 295 -8.42 -10.76 20.15
CA TYR A 295 -8.31 -11.70 19.05
C TYR A 295 -7.09 -12.59 19.21
N ASP A 296 -7.30 -13.86 18.92
CA ASP A 296 -6.26 -14.86 18.76
C ASP A 296 -6.17 -15.25 17.28
N LEU A 297 -5.01 -15.72 16.85
CA LEU A 297 -4.83 -16.30 15.54
C LEU A 297 -5.16 -17.81 15.63
N CYS A 298 -6.08 -18.26 14.80
CA CYS A 298 -6.56 -19.64 14.71
C CYS A 298 -6.19 -20.28 13.38
#